data_a99bcf15a237e069a056de610a536b38
#
_entry.id   a99bcf15a237e069a056de610a536b38
#
_cell.length_a   1.000
_cell.length_b   1.000
_cell.length_c   1.000
_cell.angle_alpha   90.00
_cell.angle_beta   90.00
_cell.angle_gamma   90.00
#
_symmetry.space_group_name_H-M   'P 1'
#
loop_
_entity.id
_entity.type
_entity.pdbx_description
1 polymer ?
#
loop_
_entity_poly.entity_id
_entity_poly.type
_entity_poly.pdbx_seq_one_letter_code
_entity_poly.pdbx_strand_id
1 'polypeptide(L)'
;MTNTSLEVIGYVRCDYKEKFGIPRQSGLTDCATAFIEILPPYNQAEAFRGLDEFSHIWLLWDFSKAHKNVFATRSPFRPNNNGLSSVKLLDIIYNKENGCVHGLVLSGADILDGTPVYDIKPYLPYTDSHPEATGGWTDSLDVPELSVRFSDDIAAKLETIFSSTQIEALKEILAQDPRPGYQDEPNRRYGMLYGGYDVRFTIEDGILMVCEVASAHP
;
A
#
# COMPACT_ATOMS: atom_id res chain seq x y z
N MET A 1 0.33 19.86 -30.40
CA MET A 1 0.63 19.44 -29.00
C MET A 1 0.81 17.94 -29.03
N THR A 2 2.01 17.44 -28.80
CA THR A 2 2.28 16.00 -28.68
C THR A 2 1.56 15.50 -27.46
N ASN A 3 0.58 14.62 -27.65
CA ASN A 3 -0.09 13.94 -26.54
C ASN A 3 0.92 12.94 -25.96
N THR A 4 1.61 13.31 -24.90
CA THR A 4 2.57 12.43 -24.22
C THR A 4 1.76 11.53 -23.28
N SER A 5 1.41 10.34 -23.77
CA SER A 5 0.83 9.29 -22.91
C SER A 5 1.96 8.61 -22.12
N LEU A 6 1.75 8.35 -20.82
CA LEU A 6 2.62 7.51 -20.05
C LEU A 6 2.40 6.04 -20.43
N GLU A 7 3.47 5.28 -20.53
CA GLU A 7 3.42 3.84 -20.79
C GLU A 7 3.42 3.06 -19.48
N VAL A 8 2.61 2.01 -19.42
CA VAL A 8 2.55 1.14 -18.24
C VAL A 8 3.67 0.13 -18.32
N ILE A 9 4.57 0.14 -17.33
CA ILE A 9 5.71 -0.78 -17.25
C ILE A 9 5.41 -2.01 -16.37
N GLY A 10 4.36 -1.96 -15.55
CA GLY A 10 4.01 -3.04 -14.65
C GLY A 10 2.70 -2.80 -13.90
N TYR A 11 2.30 -3.79 -13.13
CA TYR A 11 1.12 -3.73 -12.25
C TYR A 11 1.44 -4.18 -10.84
N VAL A 12 0.87 -3.50 -9.86
CA VAL A 12 0.96 -3.89 -8.45
C VAL A 12 0.09 -5.13 -8.19
N ARG A 13 0.62 -6.08 -7.42
CA ARG A 13 -0.08 -7.23 -6.86
C ARG A 13 0.07 -7.22 -5.35
N CYS A 14 -1.03 -7.12 -4.63
CA CYS A 14 -1.02 -7.09 -3.17
C CYS A 14 -2.37 -7.55 -2.59
N ASP A 15 -2.45 -7.58 -1.27
CA ASP A 15 -3.65 -7.98 -0.54
C ASP A 15 -4.73 -6.88 -0.46
N TYR A 16 -4.41 -5.63 -0.87
CA TYR A 16 -5.35 -4.50 -0.89
C TYR A 16 -6.21 -4.52 -2.15
N LYS A 17 -7.42 -5.07 -2.06
CA LYS A 17 -8.34 -5.21 -3.22
C LYS A 17 -9.30 -4.03 -3.37
N GLU A 18 -9.43 -3.18 -2.37
CA GLU A 18 -10.29 -2.00 -2.38
C GLU A 18 -9.63 -0.82 -1.63
N LYS A 19 -10.15 0.40 -1.83
CA LYS A 19 -9.59 1.62 -1.22
C LYS A 19 -9.72 1.68 0.29
N PHE A 20 -10.70 0.97 0.85
CA PHE A 20 -10.90 0.90 2.29
C PHE A 20 -9.85 -0.04 2.90
N GLY A 21 -9.09 0.47 3.89
CA GLY A 21 -8.02 -0.31 4.53
C GLY A 21 -6.65 -0.26 3.86
N ILE A 22 -6.46 0.56 2.81
CA ILE A 22 -5.11 0.87 2.32
C ILE A 22 -4.44 1.83 3.32
N PRO A 23 -3.14 1.63 3.65
CA PRO A 23 -2.39 2.60 4.44
C PRO A 23 -2.47 4.00 3.84
N ARG A 24 -2.62 5.02 4.69
CA ARG A 24 -2.80 6.41 4.22
C ARG A 24 -1.58 6.97 3.50
N GLN A 25 -0.40 6.43 3.78
CA GLN A 25 0.89 6.79 3.17
C GLN A 25 1.79 5.56 3.10
N SER A 26 2.73 5.56 2.15
CA SER A 26 3.80 4.57 2.10
C SER A 26 4.68 4.63 3.36
N GLY A 27 5.20 3.48 3.77
CA GLY A 27 6.10 3.37 4.93
C GLY A 27 5.42 3.40 6.30
N LEU A 28 4.07 3.43 6.38
CA LEU A 28 3.33 3.32 7.64
C LEU A 28 3.10 1.86 8.08
N THR A 29 3.37 0.89 7.22
CA THR A 29 3.24 -0.54 7.47
C THR A 29 4.50 -1.25 7.01
N ASP A 30 5.28 -1.80 7.93
CA ASP A 30 6.53 -2.47 7.59
C ASP A 30 6.31 -3.92 7.14
N CYS A 31 5.28 -4.59 7.64
CA CYS A 31 4.97 -5.98 7.33
C CYS A 31 4.15 -6.17 6.06
N ALA A 32 3.48 -5.12 5.57
CA ALA A 32 2.68 -5.20 4.36
C ALA A 32 3.57 -5.29 3.11
N THR A 33 3.45 -6.40 2.38
CA THR A 33 4.23 -6.63 1.16
C THR A 33 3.39 -6.42 -0.09
N ALA A 34 4.03 -5.90 -1.14
CA ALA A 34 3.48 -5.81 -2.48
C ALA A 34 4.48 -6.36 -3.50
N PHE A 35 3.98 -6.79 -4.64
CA PHE A 35 4.79 -7.25 -5.77
C PHE A 35 4.45 -6.40 -6.98
N ILE A 36 5.45 -5.89 -7.70
CA ILE A 36 5.25 -5.26 -9.00
C ILE A 36 5.59 -6.28 -10.06
N GLU A 37 4.59 -6.76 -10.78
CA GLU A 37 4.76 -7.58 -11.98
C GLU A 37 5.22 -6.70 -13.13
N ILE A 38 6.44 -6.94 -13.65
CA ILE A 38 7.03 -6.14 -14.73
C ILE A 38 6.65 -6.74 -16.09
N LEU A 39 6.18 -5.88 -16.98
CA LEU A 39 5.70 -6.27 -18.33
C LEU A 39 6.82 -6.23 -19.36
N PRO A 40 6.79 -7.12 -20.38
CA PRO A 40 7.59 -6.93 -21.59
C PRO A 40 7.19 -5.63 -22.33
N PRO A 41 8.13 -4.93 -22.97
CA PRO A 41 9.56 -5.23 -23.10
C PRO A 41 10.43 -4.72 -21.95
N TYR A 42 9.85 -4.14 -20.89
CA TYR A 42 10.56 -3.45 -19.79
C TYR A 42 11.24 -4.39 -18.81
N ASN A 43 10.93 -5.69 -18.86
CA ASN A 43 11.41 -6.73 -17.94
C ASN A 43 12.82 -7.29 -18.27
N GLN A 44 13.61 -6.56 -19.06
CA GLN A 44 14.98 -6.97 -19.36
C GLN A 44 15.87 -6.83 -18.13
N ALA A 45 16.65 -7.86 -17.78
CA ALA A 45 17.50 -7.86 -16.59
C ALA A 45 18.48 -6.68 -16.56
N GLU A 46 18.94 -6.23 -17.73
CA GLU A 46 19.84 -5.10 -17.88
C GLU A 46 19.26 -3.79 -17.35
N ALA A 47 17.94 -3.58 -17.45
CA ALA A 47 17.26 -2.40 -16.94
C ALA A 47 17.23 -2.32 -15.40
N PHE A 48 17.44 -3.45 -14.73
CA PHE A 48 17.41 -3.56 -13.26
C PHE A 48 18.80 -3.78 -12.64
N ARG A 49 19.85 -3.77 -13.47
CA ARG A 49 21.23 -3.96 -13.00
C ARG A 49 21.60 -2.90 -11.97
N GLY A 50 22.02 -3.33 -10.76
CA GLY A 50 22.41 -2.47 -9.64
C GLY A 50 21.25 -1.87 -8.86
N LEU A 51 19.98 -2.16 -9.22
CA LEU A 51 18.83 -1.70 -8.44
C LEU A 51 18.75 -2.40 -7.06
N ASP A 52 19.27 -3.60 -6.95
CA ASP A 52 19.39 -4.40 -5.72
C ASP A 52 20.37 -3.80 -4.69
N GLU A 53 21.23 -2.85 -5.09
CA GLU A 53 22.09 -2.09 -4.18
C GLU A 53 21.33 -0.99 -3.40
N PHE A 54 20.11 -0.65 -3.81
CA PHE A 54 19.29 0.38 -3.19
C PHE A 54 18.24 -0.21 -2.24
N SER A 55 18.18 0.33 -1.03
CA SER A 55 17.18 -0.09 -0.02
C SER A 55 15.77 0.39 -0.31
N HIS A 56 15.62 1.52 -1.01
CA HIS A 56 14.32 2.14 -1.33
C HIS A 56 14.29 2.62 -2.77
N ILE A 57 13.07 2.64 -3.32
CA ILE A 57 12.79 3.12 -4.67
C ILE A 57 11.59 4.06 -4.68
N TRP A 58 11.57 4.98 -5.63
CA TRP A 58 10.40 5.76 -6.00
C TRP A 58 9.57 5.02 -7.02
N LEU A 59 8.24 5.01 -6.83
CA LEU A 59 7.27 4.51 -7.80
C LEU A 59 6.41 5.66 -8.30
N LEU A 60 6.29 5.78 -9.62
CA LEU A 60 5.29 6.61 -10.28
C LEU A 60 4.15 5.72 -10.79
N TRP A 61 2.92 5.96 -10.35
CA TRP A 61 1.77 5.10 -10.58
C TRP A 61 0.48 5.89 -10.81
N ASP A 62 -0.63 5.22 -11.16
CA ASP A 62 -1.91 5.85 -11.51
C ASP A 62 -2.94 5.81 -10.37
N PHE A 63 -3.50 6.95 -10.04
CA PHE A 63 -4.72 7.07 -9.25
C PHE A 63 -5.98 6.95 -10.13
N SER A 64 -6.29 5.82 -10.67
CA SER A 64 -7.25 5.59 -11.74
C SER A 64 -8.71 6.04 -11.55
N LYS A 65 -9.10 6.79 -10.48
CA LYS A 65 -10.53 7.09 -10.20
C LYS A 65 -10.81 8.43 -9.50
N ALA A 66 -10.16 9.58 -9.87
CA ALA A 66 -10.41 10.81 -9.12
C ALA A 66 -10.42 12.11 -9.95
N HIS A 67 -11.36 13.02 -9.63
CA HIS A 67 -11.54 14.31 -10.31
C HIS A 67 -11.79 15.43 -9.29
N LYS A 68 -10.76 16.25 -8.95
CA LYS A 68 -10.79 17.63 -8.42
C LYS A 68 -9.41 18.08 -7.88
N ASN A 69 -9.05 19.36 -8.04
CA ASN A 69 -7.71 19.91 -7.78
C ASN A 69 -7.47 20.25 -6.31
N VAL A 70 -6.48 19.61 -5.65
CA VAL A 70 -6.04 19.95 -4.28
C VAL A 70 -4.52 19.83 -4.18
N PHE A 71 -3.76 20.90 -4.48
CA PHE A 71 -2.30 20.87 -4.53
C PHE A 71 -1.61 20.88 -3.15
N ALA A 72 -2.30 21.34 -2.11
CA ALA A 72 -1.80 21.31 -0.74
C ALA A 72 -2.06 19.98 0.00
N THR A 73 -2.41 18.93 -0.73
CA THR A 73 -2.65 17.58 -0.19
C THR A 73 -2.08 16.53 -1.13
N ARG A 74 -2.00 15.29 -0.66
CA ARG A 74 -1.71 14.11 -1.49
C ARG A 74 -2.97 13.45 -2.05
N SER A 75 -4.08 14.19 -2.10
CA SER A 75 -5.33 13.72 -2.68
C SER A 75 -5.16 13.31 -4.14
N PRO A 76 -5.82 12.23 -4.58
CA PRO A 76 -5.81 11.79 -5.96
C PRO A 76 -6.57 12.72 -6.92
N PHE A 77 -7.31 13.72 -6.39
CA PHE A 77 -8.11 14.67 -7.19
C PHE A 77 -7.25 15.74 -7.86
N ARG A 78 -6.38 15.31 -8.77
CA ARG A 78 -5.39 16.15 -9.47
C ARG A 78 -5.64 16.17 -10.98
N PRO A 79 -5.16 17.21 -11.72
CA PRO A 79 -5.27 17.24 -13.19
C PRO A 79 -4.61 16.03 -13.88
N ASN A 80 -3.48 15.54 -13.31
CA ASN A 80 -2.84 14.29 -13.66
C ASN A 80 -2.92 13.40 -12.44
N ASN A 81 -3.54 12.24 -12.57
CA ASN A 81 -3.81 11.34 -11.45
C ASN A 81 -2.59 10.50 -11.06
N ASN A 82 -1.39 11.09 -11.10
CA ASN A 82 -0.17 10.38 -10.78
C ASN A 82 0.04 10.32 -9.26
N GLY A 83 0.29 9.12 -8.76
CA GLY A 83 0.78 8.85 -7.42
C GLY A 83 2.30 8.77 -7.42
N LEU A 84 2.92 9.15 -6.32
CA LEU A 84 4.36 9.02 -6.08
C LEU A 84 4.56 8.47 -4.67
N SER A 85 5.14 7.27 -4.57
CA SER A 85 5.41 6.60 -3.30
C SER A 85 6.88 6.20 -3.22
N SER A 86 7.51 6.48 -2.08
CA SER A 86 8.80 5.90 -1.71
C SER A 86 8.55 4.61 -0.94
N VAL A 87 9.08 3.50 -1.41
CA VAL A 87 8.85 2.18 -0.83
C VAL A 87 10.16 1.44 -0.64
N LYS A 88 10.22 0.53 0.34
CA LYS A 88 11.40 -0.31 0.57
C LYS A 88 11.44 -1.42 -0.47
N LEU A 89 12.57 -1.59 -1.14
CA LEU A 89 12.85 -2.71 -2.02
C LEU A 89 13.38 -3.87 -1.17
N LEU A 90 12.69 -5.01 -1.23
CA LEU A 90 13.08 -6.23 -0.51
C LEU A 90 13.83 -7.20 -1.41
N ASP A 91 13.38 -7.39 -2.66
CA ASP A 91 13.98 -8.36 -3.59
C ASP A 91 13.62 -8.04 -5.05
N ILE A 92 14.42 -8.56 -5.98
CA ILE A 92 14.17 -8.56 -7.43
C ILE A 92 14.06 -10.01 -7.89
N ILE A 93 12.89 -10.40 -8.34
CA ILE A 93 12.62 -11.77 -8.78
C ILE A 93 12.89 -11.92 -10.26
N TYR A 94 13.79 -12.83 -10.60
CA TYR A 94 14.15 -13.16 -11.98
C TYR A 94 13.45 -14.45 -12.42
N ASN A 95 12.99 -14.48 -13.66
CA ASN A 95 12.51 -15.70 -14.29
C ASN A 95 13.72 -16.60 -14.60
N LYS A 96 13.70 -17.83 -14.07
CA LYS A 96 14.81 -18.80 -14.17
C LYS A 96 15.02 -19.32 -15.61
N GLU A 97 14.01 -19.28 -16.47
CA GLU A 97 14.07 -19.83 -17.82
C GLU A 97 14.71 -18.87 -18.81
N ASN A 98 14.42 -17.57 -18.71
CA ASN A 98 14.84 -16.56 -19.68
C ASN A 98 15.71 -15.44 -19.09
N GLY A 99 15.92 -15.43 -17.77
CA GLY A 99 16.72 -14.41 -17.08
C GLY A 99 16.08 -13.01 -17.02
N CYS A 100 14.88 -12.83 -17.54
CA CYS A 100 14.15 -11.56 -17.42
C CYS A 100 13.69 -11.30 -16.00
N VAL A 101 13.49 -10.05 -15.63
CA VAL A 101 12.86 -9.68 -14.35
C VAL A 101 11.38 -10.06 -14.41
N HIS A 102 10.93 -10.85 -13.45
CA HIS A 102 9.51 -11.16 -13.25
C HIS A 102 8.84 -10.02 -12.46
N GLY A 103 9.50 -9.50 -11.44
CA GLY A 103 9.00 -8.38 -10.66
C GLY A 103 9.86 -8.01 -9.46
N LEU A 104 9.36 -7.04 -8.69
CA LEU A 104 9.97 -6.50 -7.48
C LEU A 104 9.12 -6.83 -6.26
N VAL A 105 9.74 -7.26 -5.19
CA VAL A 105 9.11 -7.44 -3.87
C VAL A 105 9.35 -6.20 -3.04
N LEU A 106 8.28 -5.62 -2.51
CA LEU A 106 8.29 -4.35 -1.80
C LEU A 106 7.68 -4.49 -0.41
N SER A 107 8.07 -3.59 0.50
CA SER A 107 7.42 -3.37 1.79
C SER A 107 6.96 -1.92 1.92
N GLY A 108 5.88 -1.70 2.67
CA GLY A 108 5.35 -0.38 2.97
C GLY A 108 4.62 0.31 1.80
N ALA A 109 4.17 -0.44 0.79
CA ALA A 109 3.41 0.13 -0.32
C ALA A 109 1.98 0.48 0.10
N ASP A 110 1.55 1.70 -0.25
CA ASP A 110 0.20 2.24 -0.05
C ASP A 110 -0.65 2.22 -1.34
N ILE A 111 -0.47 1.17 -2.15
CA ILE A 111 -0.96 1.10 -3.52
C ILE A 111 -1.92 -0.08 -3.68
N LEU A 112 -3.08 0.17 -4.31
CA LEU A 112 -4.11 -0.83 -4.55
C LEU A 112 -3.65 -1.93 -5.52
N ASP A 113 -4.13 -3.14 -5.32
CA ASP A 113 -3.94 -4.25 -6.27
C ASP A 113 -4.41 -3.89 -7.69
N GLY A 114 -3.66 -4.33 -8.70
CA GLY A 114 -3.93 -4.02 -10.10
C GLY A 114 -3.59 -2.60 -10.55
N THR A 115 -3.00 -1.76 -9.69
CA THR A 115 -2.60 -0.39 -10.05
C THR A 115 -1.47 -0.40 -11.07
N PRO A 116 -1.62 0.37 -12.20
CA PRO A 116 -0.55 0.56 -13.16
C PRO A 116 0.64 1.32 -12.59
N VAL A 117 1.84 0.86 -12.88
CA VAL A 117 3.11 1.52 -12.57
C VAL A 117 3.73 2.06 -13.86
N TYR A 118 4.19 3.30 -13.83
CA TYR A 118 4.73 4.00 -15.00
C TYR A 118 6.24 4.18 -14.96
N ASP A 119 6.84 4.26 -13.76
CA ASP A 119 8.29 4.46 -13.63
C ASP A 119 8.79 3.97 -12.26
N ILE A 120 10.06 3.60 -12.23
CA ILE A 120 10.79 3.18 -11.04
C ILE A 120 12.13 3.92 -11.03
N LYS A 121 12.46 4.58 -9.90
CA LYS A 121 13.76 5.24 -9.72
C LYS A 121 14.36 4.86 -8.37
N PRO A 122 15.69 4.75 -8.26
CA PRO A 122 16.33 4.57 -6.97
C PRO A 122 16.08 5.79 -6.07
N TYR A 123 15.87 5.56 -4.78
CA TYR A 123 15.85 6.61 -3.76
C TYR A 123 17.26 6.95 -3.34
N LEU A 124 17.61 8.22 -3.42
CA LEU A 124 18.96 8.73 -3.12
C LEU A 124 18.93 9.57 -1.82
N PRO A 125 19.33 9.01 -0.66
CA PRO A 125 19.20 9.72 0.62
C PRO A 125 19.84 11.11 0.66
N TYR A 126 20.94 11.30 -0.05
CA TYR A 126 21.68 12.58 -0.06
C TYR A 126 20.96 13.71 -0.80
N THR A 127 19.95 13.41 -1.64
CA THR A 127 19.20 14.41 -2.41
C THR A 127 17.68 14.32 -2.18
N ASP A 128 17.16 13.16 -1.82
CA ASP A 128 15.72 12.96 -1.66
C ASP A 128 15.25 13.17 -0.21
N SER A 129 16.18 13.12 0.78
CA SER A 129 15.86 13.33 2.18
C SER A 129 16.07 14.81 2.58
N HIS A 130 15.03 15.40 3.17
CA HIS A 130 15.04 16.77 3.70
C HIS A 130 14.60 16.75 5.18
N PRO A 131 15.49 16.37 6.12
CA PRO A 131 15.14 16.24 7.55
C PRO A 131 14.62 17.53 8.17
N GLU A 132 15.02 18.69 7.60
CA GLU A 132 14.60 20.04 8.02
C GLU A 132 13.27 20.49 7.42
N ALA A 133 12.67 19.70 6.51
CA ALA A 133 11.43 20.10 5.85
C ALA A 133 10.28 20.19 6.86
N THR A 134 9.45 21.22 6.69
CA THR A 134 8.21 21.38 7.48
C THR A 134 7.03 20.70 6.79
N GLY A 135 6.20 19.99 7.54
CA GLY A 135 5.03 19.28 7.01
C GLY A 135 3.79 20.17 6.85
N GLY A 136 3.89 21.47 7.17
CA GLY A 136 2.78 22.39 7.11
C GLY A 136 1.66 22.00 8.07
N TRP A 137 0.40 21.90 7.58
CA TRP A 137 -0.73 21.53 8.42
C TRP A 137 -0.63 20.09 8.99
N THR A 138 0.19 19.22 8.40
CA THR A 138 0.37 17.84 8.88
C THR A 138 1.21 17.77 10.16
N ASP A 139 2.04 18.78 10.46
CA ASP A 139 2.84 18.83 11.68
C ASP A 139 1.98 18.95 12.96
N SER A 140 0.74 19.41 12.81
CA SER A 140 -0.23 19.53 13.90
C SER A 140 -1.24 18.37 13.97
N LEU A 141 -1.11 17.38 13.09
CA LEU A 141 -2.01 16.21 13.11
C LEU A 141 -1.61 15.27 14.25
N ASP A 142 -2.54 15.09 15.17
CA ASP A 142 -2.51 13.93 16.07
C ASP A 142 -3.25 12.78 15.38
N VAL A 143 -2.52 11.72 15.04
CA VAL A 143 -3.08 10.51 14.44
C VAL A 143 -2.89 9.37 15.45
N PRO A 144 -3.83 9.22 16.40
CA PRO A 144 -3.73 8.16 17.39
C PRO A 144 -3.84 6.79 16.71
N GLU A 145 -2.97 5.88 17.10
CA GLU A 145 -3.08 4.48 16.72
C GLU A 145 -4.12 3.78 17.60
N LEU A 146 -4.94 2.94 16.98
CA LEU A 146 -5.91 2.11 17.71
C LEU A 146 -5.23 0.87 18.27
N SER A 147 -5.67 0.44 19.46
CA SER A 147 -5.28 -0.85 20.02
C SER A 147 -6.08 -1.96 19.34
N VAL A 148 -5.45 -2.75 18.45
CA VAL A 148 -6.11 -3.85 17.73
C VAL A 148 -6.14 -5.10 18.57
N ARG A 149 -7.33 -5.72 18.70
CA ARG A 149 -7.55 -6.96 19.44
C ARG A 149 -8.29 -7.99 18.61
N PHE A 150 -7.92 -9.25 18.78
CA PHE A 150 -8.59 -10.43 18.26
C PHE A 150 -9.08 -11.28 19.43
N SER A 151 -10.27 -11.86 19.32
CA SER A 151 -10.65 -12.94 20.22
C SER A 151 -9.83 -14.21 19.90
N ASP A 152 -9.73 -15.15 20.84
CA ASP A 152 -8.98 -16.39 20.63
C ASP A 152 -9.46 -17.15 19.40
N ASP A 153 -10.79 -17.20 19.17
CA ASP A 153 -11.38 -17.86 18.00
C ASP A 153 -11.00 -17.16 16.67
N ILE A 154 -10.98 -15.83 16.67
CA ILE A 154 -10.57 -15.04 15.48
C ILE A 154 -9.06 -15.20 15.26
N ALA A 155 -8.24 -15.17 16.30
CA ALA A 155 -6.80 -15.36 16.19
C ALA A 155 -6.48 -16.74 15.59
N ALA A 156 -7.08 -17.81 16.12
CA ALA A 156 -6.92 -19.16 15.59
C ALA A 156 -7.37 -19.27 14.11
N LYS A 157 -8.48 -18.60 13.75
CA LYS A 157 -8.96 -18.56 12.36
C LYS A 157 -7.99 -17.85 11.45
N LEU A 158 -7.45 -16.70 11.85
CA LEU A 158 -6.48 -15.94 11.08
C LEU A 158 -5.22 -16.76 10.79
N GLU A 159 -4.71 -17.52 11.76
CA GLU A 159 -3.54 -18.41 11.60
C GLU A 159 -3.78 -19.54 10.59
N THR A 160 -5.03 -19.94 10.35
CA THR A 160 -5.36 -20.93 9.31
C THR A 160 -5.46 -20.32 7.90
N ILE A 161 -5.66 -19.02 7.80
CA ILE A 161 -5.94 -18.30 6.54
C ILE A 161 -4.70 -17.55 6.05
N PHE A 162 -3.99 -16.88 6.96
CA PHE A 162 -2.90 -15.96 6.67
C PHE A 162 -1.57 -16.42 7.27
N SER A 163 -0.47 -16.03 6.62
CA SER A 163 0.85 -16.13 7.22
C SER A 163 1.00 -15.15 8.40
N SER A 164 1.99 -15.40 9.27
CA SER A 164 2.30 -14.48 10.38
C SER A 164 2.58 -13.05 9.90
N THR A 165 3.27 -12.90 8.78
CA THR A 165 3.55 -11.58 8.18
C THR A 165 2.27 -10.87 7.74
N GLN A 166 1.32 -11.59 7.14
CA GLN A 166 0.03 -11.03 6.74
C GLN A 166 -0.85 -10.64 7.94
N ILE A 167 -0.79 -11.42 9.03
CA ILE A 167 -1.51 -11.09 10.27
C ILE A 167 -0.93 -9.81 10.90
N GLU A 168 0.39 -9.66 10.96
CA GLU A 168 1.01 -8.43 11.46
C GLU A 168 0.69 -7.23 10.55
N ALA A 169 0.75 -7.39 9.23
CA ALA A 169 0.35 -6.35 8.29
C ALA A 169 -1.13 -5.94 8.49
N LEU A 170 -2.04 -6.91 8.70
CA LEU A 170 -3.44 -6.63 9.01
C LEU A 170 -3.59 -5.82 10.31
N LYS A 171 -2.82 -6.15 11.36
CA LYS A 171 -2.83 -5.39 12.62
C LYS A 171 -2.35 -3.95 12.42
N GLU A 172 -1.22 -3.76 11.70
CA GLU A 172 -0.68 -2.43 11.40
C GLU A 172 -1.69 -1.56 10.64
N ILE A 173 -2.39 -2.14 9.66
CA ILE A 173 -3.44 -1.44 8.88
C ILE A 173 -4.62 -1.04 9.77
N LEU A 174 -5.11 -1.98 10.59
CA LEU A 174 -6.25 -1.73 11.48
C LEU A 174 -5.90 -0.70 12.55
N ALA A 175 -4.64 -0.66 13.03
CA ALA A 175 -4.18 0.32 14.01
C ALA A 175 -4.22 1.76 13.48
N GLN A 176 -4.15 1.96 12.16
CA GLN A 176 -4.23 3.28 11.51
C GLN A 176 -5.65 3.83 11.35
N ASP A 177 -6.64 3.26 12.02
CA ASP A 177 -8.04 3.63 11.91
C ASP A 177 -8.54 3.69 10.45
N PRO A 178 -8.89 2.55 9.87
CA PRO A 178 -9.32 2.51 8.47
C PRO A 178 -10.68 3.15 8.21
N ARG A 179 -11.40 3.63 9.24
CA ARG A 179 -12.71 4.28 9.07
C ARG A 179 -12.61 5.52 8.17
N PRO A 180 -13.65 5.81 7.35
CA PRO A 180 -13.79 7.11 6.73
C PRO A 180 -13.89 8.20 7.81
N GLY A 181 -13.09 9.27 7.71
CA GLY A 181 -12.96 10.30 8.75
C GLY A 181 -14.24 11.07 9.13
N TYR A 182 -15.37 10.83 8.41
CA TYR A 182 -16.68 11.38 8.71
C TYR A 182 -17.62 10.39 9.43
N GLN A 183 -17.14 9.18 9.74
CA GLN A 183 -17.94 8.11 10.38
C GLN A 183 -17.35 7.82 11.75
N ASP A 184 -17.99 8.35 12.80
CA ASP A 184 -17.68 8.06 14.18
C ASP A 184 -18.98 7.68 14.90
N GLU A 185 -19.52 6.50 14.55
CA GLU A 185 -20.76 5.97 15.15
C GLU A 185 -20.39 4.88 16.16
N PRO A 186 -20.72 5.05 17.46
CA PRO A 186 -20.50 4.02 18.47
C PRO A 186 -21.20 2.70 18.09
N ASN A 187 -20.53 1.57 18.32
CA ASN A 187 -21.06 0.22 18.05
C ASN A 187 -21.35 -0.11 16.57
N ARG A 188 -20.95 0.76 15.63
CA ARG A 188 -21.07 0.43 14.22
C ARG A 188 -20.07 -0.65 13.84
N ARG A 189 -20.55 -1.65 13.10
CA ARG A 189 -19.71 -2.68 12.51
C ARG A 189 -19.20 -2.19 11.15
N TYR A 190 -17.88 -2.13 11.02
CA TYR A 190 -17.17 -1.79 9.78
C TYR A 190 -16.64 -3.07 9.13
N GLY A 191 -16.40 -3.05 7.84
CA GLY A 191 -15.79 -4.16 7.10
C GLY A 191 -14.77 -3.65 6.11
N MET A 192 -13.72 -4.42 5.87
CA MET A 192 -12.73 -4.18 4.83
C MET A 192 -12.30 -5.49 4.18
N LEU A 193 -11.96 -5.43 2.89
CA LEU A 193 -11.39 -6.57 2.18
C LEU A 193 -9.88 -6.62 2.38
N TYR A 194 -9.39 -7.75 2.88
CA TYR A 194 -7.97 -8.02 3.04
C TYR A 194 -7.66 -9.46 2.64
N GLY A 195 -6.70 -9.67 1.73
CA GLY A 195 -6.27 -10.99 1.27
C GLY A 195 -7.40 -11.88 0.75
N GLY A 196 -8.48 -11.31 0.19
CA GLY A 196 -9.66 -12.05 -0.29
C GLY A 196 -10.71 -12.38 0.77
N TYR A 197 -10.58 -11.84 1.98
CA TYR A 197 -11.52 -12.00 3.09
C TYR A 197 -12.15 -10.67 3.50
N ASP A 198 -13.44 -10.72 3.89
CA ASP A 198 -14.14 -9.60 4.54
C ASP A 198 -13.81 -9.64 6.04
N VAL A 199 -13.05 -8.66 6.50
CA VAL A 199 -12.64 -8.49 7.90
C VAL A 199 -13.55 -7.45 8.52
N ARG A 200 -14.38 -7.87 9.50
CA ARG A 200 -15.34 -7.00 10.18
C ARG A 200 -14.91 -6.68 11.60
N PHE A 201 -15.03 -5.41 11.97
CA PHE A 201 -14.58 -4.89 13.26
C PHE A 201 -15.50 -3.81 13.81
N THR A 202 -15.38 -3.57 15.11
CA THR A 202 -15.98 -2.44 15.84
C THR A 202 -14.87 -1.64 16.49
N ILE A 203 -15.14 -0.35 16.77
CA ILE A 203 -14.19 0.52 17.48
C ILE A 203 -14.92 1.18 18.64
N GLU A 204 -14.34 1.06 19.83
CA GLU A 204 -14.83 1.65 21.08
C GLU A 204 -13.63 2.04 21.96
N ASP A 205 -13.62 3.26 22.49
CA ASP A 205 -12.60 3.77 23.42
C ASP A 205 -11.15 3.55 22.95
N GLY A 206 -10.87 3.75 21.64
CA GLY A 206 -9.54 3.58 21.07
C GLY A 206 -9.12 2.11 20.87
N ILE A 207 -10.04 1.16 21.08
CA ILE A 207 -9.83 -0.27 20.86
C ILE A 207 -10.60 -0.70 19.62
N LEU A 208 -9.88 -1.27 18.66
CA LEU A 208 -10.47 -1.94 17.49
C LEU A 208 -10.55 -3.45 17.79
N MET A 209 -11.78 -3.96 17.79
CA MET A 209 -12.04 -5.39 18.00
C MET A 209 -12.48 -6.03 16.68
N VAL A 210 -11.72 -6.98 16.17
CA VAL A 210 -12.14 -7.80 15.02
C VAL A 210 -13.13 -8.84 15.49
N CYS A 211 -14.35 -8.81 14.93
CA CYS A 211 -15.46 -9.66 15.35
C CYS A 211 -15.82 -10.75 14.33
N GLU A 212 -15.39 -10.61 13.08
CA GLU A 212 -15.67 -11.61 12.04
C GLU A 212 -14.63 -11.57 10.92
N VAL A 213 -14.27 -12.73 10.37
CA VAL A 213 -13.48 -12.88 9.15
C VAL A 213 -14.17 -13.92 8.28
N ALA A 214 -14.63 -13.54 7.09
CA ALA A 214 -15.35 -14.40 6.17
C ALA A 214 -14.74 -14.35 4.77
N SER A 215 -14.83 -15.44 3.98
CA SER A 215 -14.42 -15.39 2.57
C SER A 215 -15.25 -14.34 1.84
N ALA A 216 -14.61 -13.48 1.05
CA ALA A 216 -15.28 -12.46 0.25
C ALA A 216 -15.99 -13.03 -0.99
N HIS A 217 -15.66 -14.26 -1.37
CA HIS A 217 -16.32 -15.01 -2.44
C HIS A 217 -16.94 -16.28 -1.87
N PRO A 218 -18.22 -16.54 -2.16
CA PRO A 218 -18.89 -17.78 -1.79
C PRO A 218 -18.32 -18.97 -2.59
#